data_4a27a9f410c529b236c736016dd232c2
#
_entry.id   4a27a9f410c529b236c736016dd232c2
#
_cell.length_a   1.000
_cell.length_b   1.000
_cell.length_c   1.000
_cell.angle_alpha   90.00
_cell.angle_beta   90.00
_cell.angle_gamma   90.00
#
_symmetry.space_group_name_H-M   'P 1'
#
loop_
_entity.id
_entity.type
_entity.pdbx_description
1 polymer ?
#
loop_
_entity_poly.entity_id
_entity_poly.type
_entity_poly.pdbx_seq_one_letter_code
_entity_poly.pdbx_strand_id
1 'polypeptide(L)'
;MLIREKYLSKIRGFYDVNSLIKIIYGMRRSGKSVILKQIMNEILDKGVNKENIIYINFESVKYDFIKNAEDLYNYIESLNKNNGTNYVFLDEIQNVDDFERGINSLRITDKYSIFVTGSNSKMTFLELSTELSGRYVSFRINPLSFKEVTLLNNIQEKDYEKTLFDIFKWGSLPQRFLFDDDDNKISYLSSVYDSIILKDVVERLGIKDVASFNKILQYILDTESREFSRDNVISFLRKEHHEIANDTLYNYLEALCSTFIINKVYRYDVHGKSILKTLNKYYVNDLGIKQIKTSSDEINYSVCLENIVYNDLISKDYKVYIGKTKKGEIDFIAVKRNKTKYIQVCYKLDSKDTIKREFGAFNEIHDGDKYVISLDTKDYSTESVKHINIFDFLMNDDF
;
A
#
# COMPACT_ATOMS: atom_id res chain seq x y z
N MET A 1 19.68 8.08 -6.66
CA MET A 1 18.55 7.71 -5.76
C MET A 1 17.30 8.38 -6.30
N LEU A 2 16.20 7.67 -6.49
CA LEU A 2 14.94 8.26 -6.95
C LEU A 2 14.34 9.16 -5.87
N ILE A 3 14.02 10.40 -6.22
CA ILE A 3 13.25 11.31 -5.36
C ILE A 3 11.78 10.98 -5.55
N ARG A 4 11.11 10.64 -4.47
CA ARG A 4 9.68 10.24 -4.49
C ARG A 4 8.77 11.46 -4.32
N GLU A 5 8.79 12.33 -5.31
CA GLU A 5 8.10 13.63 -5.31
C GLU A 5 6.60 13.51 -4.98
N LYS A 6 5.96 12.46 -5.45
CA LYS A 6 4.56 12.13 -5.16
C LYS A 6 4.22 12.17 -3.66
N TYR A 7 5.16 11.74 -2.81
CA TYR A 7 4.98 11.73 -1.36
C TYR A 7 5.53 13.01 -0.73
N LEU A 8 6.72 13.45 -1.16
CA LEU A 8 7.36 14.65 -0.59
C LEU A 8 6.49 15.90 -0.77
N SER A 9 5.86 16.08 -1.95
CA SER A 9 4.96 17.21 -2.20
C SER A 9 3.80 17.29 -1.20
N LYS A 10 3.29 16.14 -0.76
CA LYS A 10 2.20 16.06 0.24
C LYS A 10 2.69 16.36 1.66
N ILE A 11 3.91 15.93 1.99
CA ILE A 11 4.46 16.02 3.34
C ILE A 11 5.07 17.39 3.62
N ARG A 12 5.60 18.10 2.60
CA ARG A 12 6.28 19.39 2.73
C ARG A 12 5.49 20.45 3.50
N GLY A 13 4.16 20.49 3.31
CA GLY A 13 3.29 21.42 4.03
C GLY A 13 3.22 21.19 5.55
N PHE A 14 3.79 20.10 6.04
CA PHE A 14 3.78 19.72 7.45
C PHE A 14 5.17 19.77 8.12
N TYR A 15 6.24 20.14 7.40
CA TYR A 15 7.60 20.09 7.94
C TYR A 15 7.74 20.89 9.24
N ASP A 16 7.18 22.07 9.29
CA ASP A 16 7.32 23.01 10.40
C ASP A 16 6.07 23.02 11.31
N VAL A 17 5.21 22.01 11.22
CA VAL A 17 4.00 21.90 12.04
C VAL A 17 4.28 21.01 13.25
N ASN A 18 4.69 21.63 14.38
CA ASN A 18 5.03 20.93 15.63
C ASN A 18 3.82 20.29 16.31
N SER A 19 2.64 20.88 16.15
CA SER A 19 1.38 20.39 16.74
C SER A 19 0.89 19.05 16.17
N LEU A 20 1.42 18.62 15.01
CA LEU A 20 1.03 17.38 14.33
C LEU A 20 2.23 16.44 14.20
N ILE A 21 2.03 15.16 14.54
CA ILE A 21 2.98 14.09 14.29
C ILE A 21 2.80 13.62 12.85
N LYS A 22 3.88 13.47 12.08
CA LYS A 22 3.87 12.99 10.70
C LYS A 22 4.20 11.52 10.68
N ILE A 23 3.20 10.68 10.37
CA ILE A 23 3.30 9.22 10.38
C ILE A 23 3.46 8.72 8.95
N ILE A 24 4.57 8.04 8.69
CA ILE A 24 4.93 7.46 7.40
C ILE A 24 4.85 5.93 7.54
N TYR A 25 3.85 5.32 6.94
CA TYR A 25 3.56 3.90 7.14
C TYR A 25 3.41 3.15 5.80
N GLY A 26 3.41 1.83 5.85
CA GLY A 26 3.24 0.98 4.66
C GLY A 26 4.08 -0.30 4.74
N MET A 27 3.95 -1.13 3.71
CA MET A 27 4.61 -2.44 3.62
C MET A 27 6.11 -2.37 3.91
N ARG A 28 6.68 -3.43 4.50
CA ARG A 28 8.15 -3.58 4.61
C ARG A 28 8.81 -3.40 3.25
N ARG A 29 9.98 -2.75 3.24
CA ARG A 29 10.78 -2.50 2.04
C ARG A 29 10.13 -1.61 0.97
N SER A 30 9.00 -0.95 1.25
CA SER A 30 8.38 0.01 0.31
C SER A 30 9.14 1.35 0.18
N GLY A 31 10.16 1.60 1.01
CA GLY A 31 11.01 2.80 0.94
C GLY A 31 10.68 3.88 1.97
N LYS A 32 10.00 3.56 3.08
CA LYS A 32 9.68 4.51 4.18
C LYS A 32 10.91 5.24 4.72
N SER A 33 11.96 4.49 5.10
CA SER A 33 13.22 5.07 5.61
C SER A 33 13.93 5.96 4.58
N VAL A 34 13.74 5.67 3.28
CA VAL A 34 14.27 6.50 2.20
C VAL A 34 13.53 7.83 2.14
N ILE A 35 12.18 7.82 2.21
CA ILE A 35 11.36 9.04 2.30
C ILE A 35 11.77 9.87 3.53
N LEU A 36 11.93 9.23 4.68
CA LEU A 36 12.36 9.91 5.92
C LEU A 36 13.69 10.65 5.72
N LYS A 37 14.67 10.00 5.07
CA LYS A 37 15.96 10.61 4.73
C LYS A 37 15.84 11.71 3.68
N GLN A 38 14.93 11.59 2.70
CA GLN A 38 14.67 12.64 1.72
C GLN A 38 14.09 13.90 2.38
N ILE A 39 13.13 13.72 3.30
CA ILE A 39 12.57 14.83 4.11
C ILE A 39 13.69 15.51 4.93
N MET A 40 14.50 14.73 5.60
CA MET A 40 15.64 15.24 6.38
C MET A 40 16.59 16.09 5.53
N ASN A 41 16.94 15.60 4.34
CA ASN A 41 17.81 16.33 3.42
C ASN A 41 17.16 17.64 2.94
N GLU A 42 15.88 17.64 2.56
CA GLU A 42 15.17 18.86 2.17
C GLU A 42 15.14 19.92 3.31
N ILE A 43 15.01 19.47 4.55
CA ILE A 43 15.04 20.37 5.73
C ILE A 43 16.45 20.95 5.93
N LEU A 44 17.49 20.13 5.78
CA LEU A 44 18.88 20.60 5.83
C LEU A 44 19.18 21.59 4.69
N ASP A 45 18.72 21.31 3.47
CA ASP A 45 18.89 22.19 2.30
C ASP A 45 18.18 23.53 2.46
N LYS A 46 17.15 23.62 3.31
CA LYS A 46 16.52 24.88 3.73
C LYS A 46 17.33 25.67 4.75
N GLY A 47 18.49 25.20 5.16
CA GLY A 47 19.39 25.88 6.08
C GLY A 47 19.19 25.60 7.57
N VAL A 48 18.40 24.54 7.89
CA VAL A 48 18.29 24.08 9.28
C VAL A 48 19.65 23.52 9.75
N ASN A 49 20.09 23.91 10.94
CA ASN A 49 21.34 23.42 11.49
C ASN A 49 21.27 21.90 11.73
N LYS A 50 22.32 21.18 11.33
CA LYS A 50 22.43 19.73 11.54
C LYS A 50 22.26 19.32 13.01
N GLU A 51 22.63 20.16 13.94
CA GLU A 51 22.46 19.92 15.38
C GLU A 51 20.98 19.89 15.81
N ASN A 52 20.06 20.47 15.02
CA ASN A 52 18.62 20.43 15.24
C ASN A 52 17.96 19.21 14.59
N ILE A 53 18.73 18.31 13.98
CA ILE A 53 18.23 17.07 13.37
C ILE A 53 18.55 15.89 14.28
N ILE A 54 17.51 15.24 14.80
CA ILE A 54 17.62 14.02 15.61
C ILE A 54 17.08 12.86 14.78
N TYR A 55 17.95 11.91 14.39
CA TYR A 55 17.55 10.71 13.65
C TYR A 55 17.90 9.46 14.47
N ILE A 56 16.88 8.64 14.72
CA ILE A 56 16.98 7.38 15.47
C ILE A 56 16.34 6.28 14.63
N ASN A 57 17.09 5.19 14.39
CA ASN A 57 16.58 3.98 13.79
C ASN A 57 16.54 2.86 14.85
N PHE A 58 15.36 2.43 15.22
CA PHE A 58 15.11 1.42 16.26
C PHE A 58 15.34 -0.03 15.80
N GLU A 59 15.85 -0.26 14.58
CA GLU A 59 16.45 -1.55 14.19
C GLU A 59 17.94 -1.62 14.55
N SER A 60 18.54 -0.52 15.04
CA SER A 60 19.95 -0.47 15.42
C SER A 60 20.14 -0.77 16.91
N VAL A 61 20.99 -1.73 17.22
CA VAL A 61 21.40 -2.06 18.60
C VAL A 61 21.93 -0.86 19.39
N LYS A 62 22.36 0.18 18.72
CA LYS A 62 22.81 1.45 19.33
C LYS A 62 21.76 2.08 20.23
N TYR A 63 20.48 1.83 19.94
CA TYR A 63 19.33 2.42 20.62
C TYR A 63 18.51 1.40 21.44
N ASP A 64 19.08 0.20 21.65
CA ASP A 64 18.41 -0.87 22.42
C ASP A 64 18.09 -0.52 23.86
N PHE A 65 18.72 0.53 24.40
CA PHE A 65 18.43 1.03 25.74
C PHE A 65 17.12 1.82 25.82
N ILE A 66 16.55 2.25 24.69
CA ILE A 66 15.25 2.93 24.63
C ILE A 66 14.17 1.86 24.48
N LYS A 67 13.54 1.47 25.59
CA LYS A 67 12.56 0.37 25.60
C LYS A 67 11.12 0.87 25.63
N ASN A 68 10.87 2.02 26.21
CA ASN A 68 9.53 2.52 26.49
C ASN A 68 9.40 4.03 26.27
N ALA A 69 8.20 4.56 26.50
CA ALA A 69 7.86 5.96 26.34
C ALA A 69 8.76 6.92 27.16
N GLU A 70 9.14 6.55 28.38
CA GLU A 70 9.95 7.37 29.28
C GLU A 70 11.40 7.46 28.79
N ASP A 71 11.99 6.33 28.42
CA ASP A 71 13.35 6.26 27.85
C ASP A 71 13.41 7.12 26.57
N LEU A 72 12.40 6.98 25.70
CA LEU A 72 12.30 7.75 24.46
C LEU A 72 12.26 9.26 24.73
N TYR A 73 11.37 9.70 25.63
CA TYR A 73 11.22 11.09 25.99
C TYR A 73 12.51 11.68 26.56
N ASN A 74 13.08 11.00 27.57
CA ASN A 74 14.30 11.48 28.27
C ASN A 74 15.49 11.55 27.31
N TYR A 75 15.65 10.58 26.43
CA TYR A 75 16.74 10.56 25.46
C TYR A 75 16.62 11.73 24.47
N ILE A 76 15.43 11.94 23.89
CA ILE A 76 15.24 13.04 22.94
C ILE A 76 15.40 14.41 23.62
N GLU A 77 14.88 14.62 24.85
CA GLU A 77 15.09 15.85 25.62
C GLU A 77 16.58 16.08 25.91
N SER A 78 17.37 15.04 26.17
CA SER A 78 18.81 15.18 26.37
C SER A 78 19.58 15.67 25.13
N LEU A 79 19.03 15.47 23.94
CA LEU A 79 19.59 15.89 22.66
C LEU A 79 19.09 17.28 22.22
N ASN A 80 18.10 17.85 22.94
CA ASN A 80 17.46 19.09 22.57
C ASN A 80 18.48 20.27 22.51
N LYS A 81 18.44 20.97 21.38
CA LYS A 81 19.15 22.27 21.24
C LYS A 81 18.12 23.39 21.36
N ASN A 82 18.30 24.26 22.33
CA ASN A 82 17.34 25.32 22.65
C ASN A 82 17.28 26.47 21.60
N ASN A 83 17.82 26.24 20.41
CA ASN A 83 17.93 27.22 19.34
C ASN A 83 16.96 26.94 18.20
N GLY A 84 15.65 27.04 18.44
CA GLY A 84 14.61 26.85 17.44
C GLY A 84 13.98 25.43 17.43
N THR A 85 13.25 25.09 16.37
CA THR A 85 12.60 23.81 16.21
C THR A 85 13.62 22.68 16.02
N ASN A 86 13.49 21.62 16.79
CA ASN A 86 14.21 20.37 16.58
C ASN A 86 13.37 19.42 15.73
N TYR A 87 13.95 18.84 14.69
CA TYR A 87 13.30 17.87 13.80
C TYR A 87 13.68 16.47 14.23
N VAL A 88 12.69 15.70 14.64
CA VAL A 88 12.86 14.35 15.21
C VAL A 88 12.37 13.32 14.20
N PHE A 89 13.26 12.43 13.78
CA PHE A 89 13.00 11.36 12.83
C PHE A 89 13.19 10.01 13.51
N LEU A 90 12.10 9.28 13.73
CA LEU A 90 12.05 8.01 14.43
C LEU A 90 11.69 6.90 13.45
N ASP A 91 12.68 6.12 13.04
CA ASP A 91 12.52 5.07 12.05
C ASP A 91 12.22 3.73 12.76
N GLU A 92 11.16 3.02 12.31
CA GLU A 92 10.63 1.76 12.87
C GLU A 92 10.28 1.90 14.39
N ILE A 93 9.53 2.98 14.73
CA ILE A 93 9.17 3.36 16.11
C ILE A 93 8.39 2.29 16.88
N GLN A 94 7.70 1.39 16.19
CA GLN A 94 6.94 0.30 16.81
C GLN A 94 7.79 -0.70 17.61
N ASN A 95 9.11 -0.59 17.55
CA ASN A 95 10.04 -1.38 18.36
C ASN A 95 10.22 -0.81 19.79
N VAL A 96 9.56 0.32 20.10
CA VAL A 96 9.53 0.94 21.44
C VAL A 96 8.14 0.72 22.04
N ASP A 97 8.08 0.22 23.26
CA ASP A 97 6.81 0.02 23.97
C ASP A 97 6.19 1.37 24.36
N ASP A 98 4.86 1.49 24.24
CA ASP A 98 4.09 2.72 24.55
C ASP A 98 4.64 3.98 23.86
N PHE A 99 5.24 3.82 22.65
CA PHE A 99 5.84 4.95 21.93
C PHE A 99 4.86 6.10 21.69
N GLU A 100 3.57 5.81 21.54
CA GLU A 100 2.51 6.79 21.32
C GLU A 100 2.49 7.83 22.43
N ARG A 101 2.59 7.39 23.67
CA ARG A 101 2.67 8.26 24.85
C ARG A 101 3.96 9.09 24.84
N GLY A 102 5.08 8.49 24.46
CA GLY A 102 6.38 9.17 24.37
C GLY A 102 6.37 10.30 23.34
N ILE A 103 5.93 10.01 22.08
CA ILE A 103 5.89 11.04 21.03
C ILE A 103 4.83 12.11 21.30
N ASN A 104 3.71 11.76 21.94
CA ASN A 104 2.70 12.75 22.33
C ASN A 104 3.23 13.69 23.43
N SER A 105 4.00 13.20 24.38
CA SER A 105 4.66 14.01 25.40
C SER A 105 5.64 15.00 24.78
N LEU A 106 6.46 14.57 23.81
CA LEU A 106 7.35 15.45 23.05
C LEU A 106 6.57 16.52 22.27
N ARG A 107 5.47 16.12 21.58
CA ARG A 107 4.62 17.04 20.82
C ARG A 107 4.04 18.17 21.68
N ILE A 108 3.60 17.86 22.92
CA ILE A 108 3.00 18.85 23.85
C ILE A 108 3.99 19.96 24.18
N THR A 109 5.30 19.72 24.16
CA THR A 109 6.29 20.75 24.43
C THR A 109 6.41 21.82 23.34
N ASP A 110 5.86 21.56 22.15
CA ASP A 110 5.93 22.40 20.94
C ASP A 110 7.36 22.74 20.45
N LYS A 111 8.37 22.01 20.93
CA LYS A 111 9.78 22.17 20.55
C LYS A 111 10.19 21.31 19.37
N TYR A 112 9.38 20.31 19.02
CA TYR A 112 9.74 19.24 18.10
C TYR A 112 8.80 19.12 16.91
N SER A 113 9.37 19.07 15.71
CA SER A 113 8.68 18.60 14.53
C SER A 113 8.95 17.09 14.36
N ILE A 114 7.95 16.24 14.61
CA ILE A 114 8.12 14.81 14.78
C ILE A 114 7.68 14.06 13.53
N PHE A 115 8.56 13.19 13.00
CA PHE A 115 8.33 12.26 11.89
C PHE A 115 8.60 10.85 12.38
N VAL A 116 7.66 9.94 12.16
CA VAL A 116 7.80 8.54 12.57
C VAL A 116 7.54 7.61 11.41
N THR A 117 8.25 6.48 11.36
CA THR A 117 7.91 5.40 10.43
C THR A 117 7.52 4.14 11.16
N GLY A 118 6.72 3.31 10.46
CA GLY A 118 6.40 1.96 10.89
C GLY A 118 5.87 1.10 9.76
N SER A 119 6.14 -0.21 9.86
CA SER A 119 5.84 -1.17 8.81
C SER A 119 4.56 -1.97 9.03
N ASN A 120 3.75 -1.66 10.05
CA ASN A 120 2.58 -2.43 10.42
C ASN A 120 1.35 -1.59 10.76
N SER A 121 0.24 -2.30 11.08
CA SER A 121 -1.05 -1.72 11.44
C SER A 121 -1.07 -0.95 12.75
N LYS A 122 -0.12 -1.16 13.69
CA LYS A 122 -0.02 -0.29 14.87
C LYS A 122 0.13 1.19 14.48
N MET A 123 0.61 1.42 13.24
CA MET A 123 0.71 2.75 12.65
C MET A 123 -0.56 3.12 11.85
N THR A 124 -1.59 2.26 11.83
CA THR A 124 -2.85 2.55 11.17
C THR A 124 -3.86 3.21 12.10
N PHE A 125 -4.87 3.80 11.50
CA PHE A 125 -5.87 4.67 12.12
C PHE A 125 -6.55 4.12 13.39
N LEU A 126 -6.68 2.79 13.55
CA LEU A 126 -7.46 2.20 14.66
C LEU A 126 -6.71 2.18 16.01
N GLU A 127 -5.41 1.94 15.99
CA GLU A 127 -4.61 1.82 17.23
C GLU A 127 -4.07 3.19 17.70
N LEU A 128 -3.72 4.07 16.76
CA LEU A 128 -3.30 5.44 17.08
C LEU A 128 -4.47 6.38 17.40
N SER A 129 -5.71 5.98 17.07
CA SER A 129 -6.88 6.86 17.18
C SER A 129 -7.28 7.19 18.62
N THR A 130 -6.92 6.36 19.60
CA THR A 130 -7.24 6.60 21.02
C THR A 130 -6.29 7.60 21.67
N GLU A 131 -4.99 7.43 21.50
CA GLU A 131 -3.96 8.25 22.17
C GLU A 131 -3.62 9.54 21.38
N LEU A 132 -3.62 9.46 20.05
CA LEU A 132 -3.18 10.54 19.16
C LEU A 132 -4.33 11.17 18.34
N SER A 133 -5.59 10.95 18.73
CA SER A 133 -6.75 11.44 17.95
C SER A 133 -6.65 12.95 17.65
N GLY A 134 -6.71 13.31 16.35
CA GLY A 134 -6.63 14.70 15.89
C GLY A 134 -5.24 15.33 15.99
N ARG A 135 -4.20 14.57 16.36
CA ARG A 135 -2.84 15.07 16.64
C ARG A 135 -1.77 14.56 15.66
N TYR A 136 -2.18 13.90 14.58
CA TYR A 136 -1.27 13.39 13.55
C TYR A 136 -1.82 13.56 12.14
N VAL A 137 -0.93 13.47 11.18
CA VAL A 137 -1.22 13.25 9.76
C VAL A 137 -0.49 12.01 9.30
N SER A 138 -1.09 11.21 8.42
CA SER A 138 -0.51 9.94 8.01
C SER A 138 -0.34 9.85 6.50
N PHE A 139 0.76 9.23 6.07
CA PHE A 139 1.15 9.08 4.67
C PHE A 139 1.49 7.62 4.40
N ARG A 140 0.69 6.97 3.56
CA ARG A 140 0.94 5.59 3.17
C ARG A 140 1.95 5.54 2.03
N ILE A 141 3.04 4.80 2.23
CA ILE A 141 4.07 4.56 1.22
C ILE A 141 3.87 3.18 0.62
N ASN A 142 3.55 3.15 -0.67
CA ASN A 142 3.40 1.92 -1.44
C ASN A 142 4.73 1.55 -2.13
N PRO A 143 4.89 0.32 -2.65
CA PRO A 143 5.92 -0.02 -3.63
C PRO A 143 5.97 1.01 -4.76
N LEU A 144 6.98 0.98 -5.61
CA LEU A 144 7.12 1.98 -6.68
C LEU A 144 5.93 1.89 -7.64
N SER A 145 5.34 3.03 -8.01
CA SER A 145 4.38 3.08 -9.11
C SER A 145 5.10 2.81 -10.45
N PHE A 146 4.35 2.46 -11.50
CA PHE A 146 4.92 2.29 -12.83
C PHE A 146 5.75 3.51 -13.25
N LYS A 147 5.24 4.72 -13.05
CA LYS A 147 5.94 5.98 -13.31
C LYS A 147 7.25 6.10 -12.51
N GLU A 148 7.25 5.72 -11.24
CA GLU A 148 8.47 5.73 -10.42
C GLU A 148 9.49 4.70 -10.91
N VAL A 149 9.05 3.52 -11.37
CA VAL A 149 9.92 2.51 -11.98
C VAL A 149 10.56 3.01 -13.27
N THR A 150 9.77 3.65 -14.15
CA THR A 150 10.30 4.22 -15.40
C THR A 150 11.32 5.33 -15.14
N LEU A 151 11.08 6.19 -14.16
CA LEU A 151 12.03 7.23 -13.75
C LEU A 151 13.30 6.65 -13.12
N LEU A 152 13.17 5.65 -12.24
CA LEU A 152 14.31 5.01 -11.58
C LEU A 152 15.30 4.39 -12.58
N ASN A 153 14.76 3.76 -13.63
CA ASN A 153 15.54 3.00 -14.60
C ASN A 153 15.71 3.71 -15.95
N ASN A 154 15.29 4.97 -16.07
CA ASN A 154 15.33 5.77 -17.30
C ASN A 154 14.67 5.05 -18.51
N ILE A 155 13.52 4.39 -18.28
CA ILE A 155 12.80 3.60 -19.27
C ILE A 155 12.14 4.52 -20.30
N GLN A 156 12.31 4.20 -21.59
CA GLN A 156 11.66 4.91 -22.69
C GLN A 156 10.29 4.28 -23.00
N GLU A 157 9.39 5.03 -23.59
CA GLU A 157 8.02 4.62 -23.91
C GLU A 157 7.95 3.30 -24.71
N LYS A 158 8.86 3.08 -25.65
CA LYS A 158 8.95 1.84 -26.44
C LYS A 158 9.16 0.58 -25.59
N ASP A 159 9.67 0.73 -24.37
CA ASP A 159 9.97 -0.36 -23.43
C ASP A 159 8.92 -0.48 -22.29
N TYR A 160 7.85 0.33 -22.33
CA TYR A 160 6.82 0.35 -21.28
C TYR A 160 6.11 -1.00 -21.12
N GLU A 161 5.77 -1.66 -22.22
CA GLU A 161 5.10 -2.96 -22.16
C GLU A 161 6.01 -4.03 -21.53
N LYS A 162 7.29 -4.05 -21.91
CA LYS A 162 8.29 -4.94 -21.28
C LYS A 162 8.42 -4.67 -19.78
N THR A 163 8.45 -3.39 -19.40
CA THR A 163 8.54 -2.98 -17.99
C THR A 163 7.29 -3.39 -17.21
N LEU A 164 6.11 -3.26 -17.82
CA LEU A 164 4.86 -3.67 -17.21
C LEU A 164 4.85 -5.19 -16.93
N PHE A 165 5.29 -6.01 -17.89
CA PHE A 165 5.39 -7.46 -17.72
C PHE A 165 6.45 -7.87 -16.70
N ASP A 166 7.57 -7.12 -16.61
CA ASP A 166 8.55 -7.32 -15.56
C ASP A 166 7.97 -7.02 -14.17
N ILE A 167 7.13 -5.97 -14.03
CA ILE A 167 6.41 -5.68 -12.80
C ILE A 167 5.36 -6.76 -12.48
N PHE A 168 4.66 -7.31 -13.47
CA PHE A 168 3.73 -8.42 -13.26
C PHE A 168 4.43 -9.64 -12.64
N LYS A 169 5.65 -9.93 -13.09
CA LYS A 169 6.45 -11.06 -12.63
C LYS A 169 7.16 -10.80 -11.29
N TRP A 170 7.78 -9.62 -11.15
CA TRP A 170 8.72 -9.37 -10.06
C TRP A 170 8.29 -8.26 -9.09
N GLY A 171 7.11 -7.67 -9.30
CA GLY A 171 6.62 -6.58 -8.48
C GLY A 171 7.41 -5.29 -8.63
N SER A 172 7.22 -4.39 -7.68
CA SER A 172 7.82 -3.05 -7.72
C SER A 172 8.44 -2.61 -6.39
N LEU A 173 8.83 -3.55 -5.52
CA LEU A 173 9.63 -3.23 -4.34
C LEU A 173 10.96 -2.60 -4.76
N PRO A 174 11.36 -1.43 -4.18
CA PRO A 174 12.50 -0.66 -4.68
C PRO A 174 13.81 -1.42 -4.81
N GLN A 175 14.16 -2.25 -3.82
CA GLN A 175 15.46 -2.95 -3.80
C GLN A 175 15.53 -4.11 -4.81
N ARG A 176 14.39 -4.60 -5.33
CA ARG A 176 14.42 -5.67 -6.32
C ARG A 176 15.11 -5.24 -7.63
N PHE A 177 15.13 -3.91 -7.91
CA PHE A 177 15.79 -3.35 -9.09
C PHE A 177 17.33 -3.29 -8.99
N LEU A 178 17.89 -3.76 -7.87
CA LEU A 178 19.33 -3.97 -7.72
C LEU A 178 19.80 -5.32 -8.27
N PHE A 179 18.86 -6.20 -8.66
CA PHE A 179 19.16 -7.56 -9.12
C PHE A 179 18.72 -7.74 -10.57
N ASP A 180 19.63 -8.24 -11.40
CA ASP A 180 19.39 -8.49 -12.83
C ASP A 180 18.84 -9.90 -13.06
N ASP A 181 19.37 -10.90 -12.35
CA ASP A 181 18.99 -12.30 -12.51
C ASP A 181 17.76 -12.69 -11.68
N ASP A 182 17.03 -13.70 -12.16
CA ASP A 182 15.78 -14.14 -11.58
C ASP A 182 15.99 -14.84 -10.22
N ASP A 183 17.08 -15.58 -10.01
CA ASP A 183 17.36 -16.29 -8.75
C ASP A 183 17.57 -15.30 -7.60
N ASN A 184 18.31 -14.21 -7.85
CA ASN A 184 18.51 -13.15 -6.85
C ASN A 184 17.21 -12.40 -6.56
N LYS A 185 16.34 -12.16 -7.57
CA LYS A 185 15.03 -11.58 -7.35
C LYS A 185 14.14 -12.48 -6.48
N ILE A 186 14.08 -13.78 -6.77
CA ILE A 186 13.36 -14.79 -5.97
C ILE A 186 13.88 -14.80 -4.53
N SER A 187 15.20 -14.89 -4.36
CA SER A 187 15.84 -14.91 -3.04
C SER A 187 15.51 -13.64 -2.23
N TYR A 188 15.58 -12.48 -2.87
CA TYR A 188 15.21 -11.21 -2.24
C TYR A 188 13.74 -11.17 -1.83
N LEU A 189 12.81 -11.47 -2.75
CA LEU A 189 11.37 -11.43 -2.48
C LEU A 189 10.97 -12.43 -1.40
N SER A 190 11.57 -13.64 -1.42
CA SER A 190 11.37 -14.64 -0.37
C SER A 190 11.86 -14.13 0.99
N SER A 191 13.03 -13.50 1.05
CA SER A 191 13.54 -12.93 2.30
C SER A 191 12.65 -11.81 2.85
N VAL A 192 12.07 -10.98 1.97
CA VAL A 192 11.11 -9.94 2.37
C VAL A 192 9.85 -10.59 2.94
N TYR A 193 9.28 -11.58 2.26
CA TYR A 193 8.12 -12.31 2.72
C TYR A 193 8.37 -12.97 4.08
N ASP A 194 9.46 -13.72 4.23
CA ASP A 194 9.82 -14.41 5.47
C ASP A 194 10.02 -13.42 6.63
N SER A 195 10.61 -12.26 6.36
CA SER A 195 10.73 -11.18 7.36
C SER A 195 9.37 -10.64 7.80
N ILE A 196 8.38 -10.50 6.90
CA ILE A 196 7.02 -10.07 7.25
C ILE A 196 6.35 -11.17 8.09
N ILE A 197 6.42 -12.44 7.67
CA ILE A 197 5.80 -13.55 8.40
C ILE A 197 6.41 -13.68 9.80
N LEU A 198 7.73 -13.69 9.91
CA LEU A 198 8.39 -13.89 11.21
C LEU A 198 8.13 -12.70 12.14
N LYS A 199 8.48 -11.48 11.71
CA LYS A 199 8.46 -10.30 12.60
C LYS A 199 7.06 -9.71 12.79
N ASP A 200 6.27 -9.60 11.73
CA ASP A 200 4.99 -8.89 11.79
C ASP A 200 3.82 -9.83 12.13
N VAL A 201 3.87 -11.10 11.71
CA VAL A 201 2.80 -12.08 11.93
C VAL A 201 3.06 -12.90 13.18
N VAL A 202 4.20 -13.59 13.28
CA VAL A 202 4.49 -14.51 14.38
C VAL A 202 4.85 -13.75 15.67
N GLU A 203 5.90 -12.92 15.62
CA GLU A 203 6.43 -12.26 16.83
C GLU A 203 5.43 -11.22 17.38
N ARG A 204 4.81 -10.44 16.50
CA ARG A 204 4.00 -9.30 16.92
C ARG A 204 2.52 -9.62 17.09
N LEU A 205 1.91 -10.33 16.14
CA LEU A 205 0.49 -10.70 16.21
C LEU A 205 0.26 -12.03 16.96
N GLY A 206 1.32 -12.74 17.30
CA GLY A 206 1.27 -13.98 18.07
C GLY A 206 0.57 -15.14 17.34
N ILE A 207 0.57 -15.13 16.00
CA ILE A 207 -0.03 -16.22 15.23
C ILE A 207 0.87 -17.45 15.32
N LYS A 208 0.33 -18.51 15.94
CA LYS A 208 1.06 -19.76 16.18
C LYS A 208 0.95 -20.76 15.03
N ASP A 209 -0.24 -20.84 14.41
CA ASP A 209 -0.48 -21.73 13.26
C ASP A 209 -0.13 -21.02 11.95
N VAL A 210 1.17 -20.91 11.71
CA VAL A 210 1.73 -20.30 10.48
C VAL A 210 1.41 -21.13 9.24
N ALA A 211 1.20 -22.45 9.37
CA ALA A 211 0.87 -23.31 8.25
C ALA A 211 -0.52 -22.96 7.67
N SER A 212 -1.54 -22.93 8.52
CA SER A 212 -2.89 -22.51 8.12
C SER A 212 -2.93 -21.05 7.63
N PHE A 213 -2.16 -20.16 8.26
CA PHE A 213 -2.02 -18.77 7.82
C PHE A 213 -1.48 -18.69 6.38
N ASN A 214 -0.40 -19.42 6.06
CA ASN A 214 0.17 -19.46 4.72
C ASN A 214 -0.79 -20.06 3.68
N LYS A 215 -1.57 -21.07 4.05
CA LYS A 215 -2.60 -21.66 3.17
C LYS A 215 -3.72 -20.67 2.85
N ILE A 216 -4.15 -19.88 3.83
CA ILE A 216 -5.14 -18.81 3.61
C ILE A 216 -4.57 -17.75 2.67
N LEU A 217 -3.33 -17.30 2.90
CA LEU A 217 -2.68 -16.36 2.01
C LEU A 217 -2.59 -16.92 0.59
N GLN A 218 -2.11 -18.16 0.42
CA GLN A 218 -2.04 -18.82 -0.89
C GLN A 218 -3.39 -18.82 -1.59
N TYR A 219 -4.46 -19.21 -0.88
CA TYR A 219 -5.82 -19.20 -1.44
C TYR A 219 -6.21 -17.80 -1.93
N ILE A 220 -5.92 -16.75 -1.17
CA ILE A 220 -6.23 -15.36 -1.55
C ILE A 220 -5.45 -14.97 -2.80
N LEU A 221 -4.16 -15.31 -2.88
CA LEU A 221 -3.31 -14.99 -4.02
C LEU A 221 -3.76 -15.73 -5.30
N ASP A 222 -4.20 -16.98 -5.17
CA ASP A 222 -4.70 -17.80 -6.28
C ASP A 222 -6.11 -17.35 -6.75
N THR A 223 -6.87 -16.70 -5.87
CA THR A 223 -8.22 -16.20 -6.15
C THR A 223 -8.33 -14.68 -6.18
N GLU A 224 -7.20 -13.99 -6.34
CA GLU A 224 -7.15 -12.53 -6.43
C GLU A 224 -8.11 -11.98 -7.49
N SER A 225 -8.65 -10.79 -7.24
CA SER A 225 -9.66 -10.14 -8.08
C SER A 225 -11.02 -10.87 -8.14
N ARG A 226 -11.20 -11.98 -7.42
CA ARG A 226 -12.48 -12.67 -7.32
C ARG A 226 -13.19 -12.33 -6.01
N GLU A 227 -14.51 -12.53 -6.00
CA GLU A 227 -15.29 -12.39 -4.77
C GLU A 227 -14.81 -13.41 -3.72
N PHE A 228 -14.44 -12.87 -2.54
CA PHE A 228 -14.03 -13.72 -1.43
C PHE A 228 -15.25 -14.38 -0.78
N SER A 229 -15.25 -15.70 -0.72
CA SER A 229 -16.24 -16.50 0.00
C SER A 229 -15.58 -17.25 1.14
N ARG A 230 -16.04 -16.97 2.38
CA ARG A 230 -15.61 -17.69 3.58
C ARG A 230 -15.75 -19.21 3.41
N ASP A 231 -16.89 -19.66 2.90
CA ASP A 231 -17.21 -21.07 2.80
C ASP A 231 -16.29 -21.79 1.81
N ASN A 232 -15.88 -21.09 0.74
CA ASN A 232 -14.89 -21.60 -0.21
C ASN A 232 -13.51 -21.76 0.43
N VAL A 233 -13.06 -20.78 1.25
CA VAL A 233 -11.78 -20.88 1.99
C VAL A 233 -11.80 -22.03 2.96
N ILE A 234 -12.86 -22.16 3.76
CA ILE A 234 -13.00 -23.27 4.72
C ILE A 234 -13.01 -24.63 3.98
N SER A 235 -13.71 -24.71 2.85
CA SER A 235 -13.72 -25.93 2.03
C SER A 235 -12.33 -26.27 1.45
N PHE A 236 -11.60 -25.26 1.00
CA PHE A 236 -10.21 -25.40 0.54
C PHE A 236 -9.30 -25.91 1.67
N LEU A 237 -9.34 -25.28 2.84
CA LEU A 237 -8.52 -25.66 4.00
C LEU A 237 -8.81 -27.11 4.44
N ARG A 238 -10.07 -27.53 4.47
CA ARG A 238 -10.44 -28.93 4.81
C ARG A 238 -9.84 -29.94 3.84
N LYS A 239 -9.79 -29.62 2.54
CA LYS A 239 -9.16 -30.49 1.52
C LYS A 239 -7.65 -30.61 1.76
N GLU A 240 -7.04 -29.56 2.30
CA GLU A 240 -5.62 -29.52 2.66
C GLU A 240 -5.35 -30.04 4.10
N HIS A 241 -6.34 -30.69 4.74
CA HIS A 241 -6.26 -31.19 6.11
C HIS A 241 -6.01 -30.12 7.18
N HIS A 242 -6.45 -28.89 6.93
CA HIS A 242 -6.45 -27.80 7.91
C HIS A 242 -7.87 -27.49 8.37
N GLU A 243 -8.09 -27.48 9.67
CA GLU A 243 -9.37 -27.07 10.26
C GLU A 243 -9.17 -25.83 11.12
N ILE A 244 -9.90 -24.76 10.79
CA ILE A 244 -9.88 -23.53 11.55
C ILE A 244 -11.30 -23.04 11.86
N ALA A 245 -11.45 -22.36 13.00
CA ALA A 245 -12.68 -21.67 13.35
C ALA A 245 -12.87 -20.41 12.47
N ASN A 246 -14.14 -19.99 12.31
CA ASN A 246 -14.46 -18.79 11.54
C ASN A 246 -13.74 -17.54 12.08
N ASP A 247 -13.71 -17.37 13.40
CA ASP A 247 -13.04 -16.22 14.01
C ASP A 247 -11.53 -16.22 13.74
N THR A 248 -10.91 -17.40 13.74
CA THR A 248 -9.49 -17.56 13.37
C THR A 248 -9.25 -17.13 11.92
N LEU A 249 -10.15 -17.52 10.98
CA LEU A 249 -10.04 -17.08 9.59
C LEU A 249 -10.08 -15.54 9.48
N TYR A 250 -11.04 -14.89 10.15
CA TYR A 250 -11.15 -13.43 10.11
C TYR A 250 -9.93 -12.74 10.75
N ASN A 251 -9.42 -13.27 11.88
CA ASN A 251 -8.21 -12.76 12.51
C ASN A 251 -7.00 -12.89 11.59
N TYR A 252 -6.88 -13.99 10.83
CA TYR A 252 -5.79 -14.16 9.86
C TYR A 252 -5.92 -13.22 8.66
N LEU A 253 -7.15 -12.98 8.18
CA LEU A 253 -7.40 -11.99 7.11
C LEU A 253 -7.05 -10.57 7.57
N GLU A 254 -7.40 -10.20 8.79
CA GLU A 254 -7.03 -8.89 9.36
C GLU A 254 -5.52 -8.78 9.55
N ALA A 255 -4.86 -9.85 10.01
CA ALA A 255 -3.41 -9.91 10.11
C ALA A 255 -2.74 -9.70 8.75
N LEU A 256 -3.21 -10.38 7.68
CA LEU A 256 -2.70 -10.19 6.32
C LEU A 256 -2.88 -8.75 5.83
N CYS A 257 -4.03 -8.15 6.07
CA CYS A 257 -4.27 -6.74 5.73
C CYS A 257 -3.36 -5.81 6.53
N SER A 258 -3.13 -6.12 7.81
CA SER A 258 -2.34 -5.30 8.71
C SER A 258 -0.85 -5.27 8.38
N THR A 259 -0.33 -6.32 7.73
CA THR A 259 1.05 -6.37 7.22
C THR A 259 1.20 -5.65 5.86
N PHE A 260 0.11 -5.17 5.28
CA PHE A 260 0.07 -4.61 3.93
C PHE A 260 0.50 -5.57 2.82
N ILE A 261 0.46 -6.89 3.04
CA ILE A 261 0.63 -7.87 1.95
C ILE A 261 -0.56 -7.79 1.01
N ILE A 262 -1.77 -7.75 1.57
CA ILE A 262 -3.02 -7.61 0.81
C ILE A 262 -3.82 -6.40 1.28
N ASN A 263 -4.68 -5.92 0.39
CA ASN A 263 -5.65 -4.87 0.66
C ASN A 263 -7.05 -5.42 0.48
N LYS A 264 -7.91 -5.22 1.48
CA LYS A 264 -9.33 -5.56 1.41
C LYS A 264 -10.09 -4.44 0.75
N VAL A 265 -10.86 -4.76 -0.29
CA VAL A 265 -11.68 -3.80 -1.02
C VAL A 265 -13.15 -4.17 -0.85
N TYR A 266 -13.91 -3.22 -0.31
CA TYR A 266 -15.33 -3.40 -0.06
C TYR A 266 -16.14 -3.23 -1.34
N ARG A 267 -17.27 -3.94 -1.41
CA ARG A 267 -18.25 -3.73 -2.48
C ARG A 267 -19.14 -2.54 -2.14
N TYR A 268 -19.55 -1.84 -3.17
CA TYR A 268 -20.50 -0.74 -3.08
C TYR A 268 -21.70 -1.03 -3.99
N ASP A 269 -22.88 -1.07 -3.40
CA ASP A 269 -24.13 -1.18 -4.16
C ASP A 269 -24.44 0.18 -4.80
N VAL A 270 -24.33 0.23 -6.13
CA VAL A 270 -24.53 1.48 -6.89
C VAL A 270 -25.96 1.98 -6.77
N HIS A 271 -26.96 1.08 -6.71
CA HIS A 271 -28.37 1.45 -6.59
C HIS A 271 -28.76 1.77 -5.15
N GLY A 272 -28.36 0.90 -4.20
CA GLY A 272 -28.64 1.09 -2.77
C GLY A 272 -27.75 2.15 -2.11
N LYS A 273 -26.74 2.68 -2.81
CA LYS A 273 -25.78 3.68 -2.33
C LYS A 273 -25.17 3.33 -0.97
N SER A 274 -24.81 2.05 -0.79
CA SER A 274 -24.31 1.52 0.48
C SER A 274 -23.12 0.59 0.32
N ILE A 275 -22.23 0.61 1.32
CA ILE A 275 -21.10 -0.31 1.38
C ILE A 275 -21.59 -1.68 1.85
N LEU A 276 -21.28 -2.72 1.09
CA LEU A 276 -21.59 -4.10 1.42
C LEU A 276 -20.44 -4.71 2.22
N LYS A 277 -20.76 -5.39 3.33
CA LYS A 277 -19.76 -6.00 4.21
C LYS A 277 -19.30 -7.40 3.77
N THR A 278 -19.98 -8.00 2.80
CA THR A 278 -19.75 -9.37 2.32
C THR A 278 -19.21 -9.38 0.91
N LEU A 279 -18.59 -10.50 0.52
CA LEU A 279 -18.06 -10.73 -0.83
C LEU A 279 -17.03 -9.65 -1.28
N ASN A 280 -16.17 -9.27 -0.35
CA ASN A 280 -15.07 -8.34 -0.63
C ASN A 280 -14.09 -8.96 -1.63
N LYS A 281 -13.31 -8.12 -2.33
CA LYS A 281 -12.13 -8.58 -3.08
C LYS A 281 -10.85 -8.24 -2.33
N TYR A 282 -9.79 -8.98 -2.64
CA TYR A 282 -8.46 -8.72 -2.11
C TYR A 282 -7.49 -8.48 -3.26
N TYR A 283 -6.63 -7.47 -3.10
CA TYR A 283 -5.58 -7.11 -4.04
C TYR A 283 -4.24 -7.13 -3.32
N VAL A 284 -3.21 -7.62 -3.96
CA VAL A 284 -1.87 -7.62 -3.37
C VAL A 284 -1.23 -6.24 -3.51
N ASN A 285 -0.40 -5.89 -2.56
CA ASN A 285 0.32 -4.62 -2.60
C ASN A 285 1.55 -4.69 -3.50
N ASP A 286 2.13 -5.88 -3.69
CA ASP A 286 3.25 -6.13 -4.60
C ASP A 286 3.11 -7.48 -5.32
N LEU A 287 3.08 -7.45 -6.65
CA LEU A 287 2.88 -8.63 -7.48
C LEU A 287 4.04 -9.64 -7.40
N GLY A 288 5.26 -9.19 -7.07
CA GLY A 288 6.40 -10.08 -6.88
C GLY A 288 6.22 -11.01 -5.68
N ILE A 289 5.64 -10.50 -4.58
CA ILE A 289 5.27 -11.33 -3.43
C ILE A 289 4.21 -12.36 -3.82
N LYS A 290 3.24 -11.97 -4.64
CA LYS A 290 2.25 -12.91 -5.19
C LYS A 290 2.94 -14.01 -5.97
N GLN A 291 3.79 -13.66 -6.94
CA GLN A 291 4.40 -14.61 -7.87
C GLN A 291 5.23 -15.68 -7.16
N ILE A 292 5.95 -15.35 -6.09
CA ILE A 292 6.74 -16.34 -5.33
C ILE A 292 5.89 -17.23 -4.39
N LYS A 293 4.59 -16.94 -4.22
CA LYS A 293 3.70 -17.65 -3.27
C LYS A 293 2.46 -18.28 -3.91
N THR A 294 2.15 -17.94 -5.16
CA THR A 294 1.05 -18.59 -5.89
C THR A 294 1.40 -20.03 -6.26
N SER A 295 0.37 -20.86 -6.45
CA SER A 295 0.52 -22.26 -6.84
C SER A 295 0.82 -22.45 -8.34
N SER A 296 0.63 -21.42 -9.16
CA SER A 296 0.81 -21.46 -10.61
C SER A 296 1.98 -20.60 -11.05
N ASP A 297 2.81 -21.13 -11.94
CA ASP A 297 3.86 -20.38 -12.62
C ASP A 297 3.31 -19.48 -13.74
N GLU A 298 2.06 -19.71 -14.16
CA GLU A 298 1.43 -18.91 -15.20
C GLU A 298 0.94 -17.55 -14.67
N ILE A 299 1.36 -16.49 -15.32
CA ILE A 299 0.94 -15.13 -15.00
C ILE A 299 -0.41 -14.84 -15.67
N ASN A 300 -1.44 -14.59 -14.87
CA ASN A 300 -2.70 -14.08 -15.38
C ASN A 300 -2.62 -12.57 -15.60
N TYR A 301 -2.33 -12.15 -16.82
CA TYR A 301 -2.12 -10.73 -17.16
C TYR A 301 -3.34 -9.86 -16.87
N SER A 302 -4.56 -10.36 -17.04
CA SER A 302 -5.78 -9.59 -16.74
C SER A 302 -5.89 -9.29 -15.25
N VAL A 303 -5.64 -10.28 -14.39
CA VAL A 303 -5.63 -10.11 -12.93
C VAL A 303 -4.50 -9.15 -12.49
N CYS A 304 -3.31 -9.30 -13.06
CA CYS A 304 -2.19 -8.41 -12.76
C CYS A 304 -2.47 -6.97 -13.18
N LEU A 305 -3.11 -6.77 -14.34
CA LEU A 305 -3.47 -5.43 -14.82
C LEU A 305 -4.49 -4.78 -13.90
N GLU A 306 -5.54 -5.51 -13.51
CA GLU A 306 -6.54 -5.04 -12.54
C GLU A 306 -5.88 -4.65 -11.21
N ASN A 307 -4.96 -5.48 -10.70
CA ASN A 307 -4.24 -5.20 -9.47
C ASN A 307 -3.34 -3.95 -9.56
N ILE A 308 -2.65 -3.75 -10.68
CA ILE A 308 -1.82 -2.54 -10.88
C ILE A 308 -2.69 -1.29 -10.93
N VAL A 309 -3.82 -1.32 -11.64
CA VAL A 309 -4.78 -0.20 -11.67
C VAL A 309 -5.26 0.11 -10.26
N TYR A 310 -5.63 -0.92 -9.48
CA TYR A 310 -6.00 -0.75 -8.08
C TYR A 310 -4.90 -0.06 -7.27
N ASN A 311 -3.68 -0.59 -7.30
CA ASN A 311 -2.55 -0.05 -6.54
C ASN A 311 -2.23 1.40 -6.95
N ASP A 312 -2.34 1.72 -8.23
CA ASP A 312 -2.10 3.07 -8.72
C ASP A 312 -3.19 4.04 -8.26
N LEU A 313 -4.47 3.64 -8.28
CA LEU A 313 -5.59 4.43 -7.72
C LEU A 313 -5.39 4.73 -6.23
N ILE A 314 -5.01 3.73 -5.42
CA ILE A 314 -4.71 3.94 -4.00
C ILE A 314 -3.54 4.90 -3.83
N SER A 315 -2.50 4.77 -4.64
CA SER A 315 -1.32 5.63 -4.59
C SER A 315 -1.62 7.09 -4.96
N LYS A 316 -2.71 7.31 -5.72
CA LYS A 316 -3.28 8.63 -6.09
C LYS A 316 -4.31 9.14 -5.08
N ASP A 317 -4.44 8.51 -3.89
CA ASP A 317 -5.36 8.84 -2.79
C ASP A 317 -6.85 8.68 -3.13
N TYR A 318 -7.20 7.81 -4.07
CA TYR A 318 -8.59 7.42 -4.26
C TYR A 318 -9.05 6.46 -3.16
N LYS A 319 -10.29 6.63 -2.69
CA LYS A 319 -11.03 5.57 -2.00
C LYS A 319 -11.61 4.65 -3.07
N VAL A 320 -11.25 3.38 -3.04
CA VAL A 320 -11.63 2.42 -4.08
C VAL A 320 -12.60 1.39 -3.53
N TYR A 321 -13.64 1.12 -4.29
CA TYR A 321 -14.65 0.09 -4.03
C TYR A 321 -14.88 -0.75 -5.28
N ILE A 322 -15.44 -1.94 -5.11
CA ILE A 322 -15.95 -2.76 -6.21
C ILE A 322 -17.43 -2.40 -6.42
N GLY A 323 -17.82 -2.05 -7.64
CA GLY A 323 -19.18 -1.64 -7.92
C GLY A 323 -20.09 -2.85 -8.16
N LYS A 324 -21.19 -2.98 -7.38
CA LYS A 324 -22.23 -3.96 -7.65
C LYS A 324 -23.39 -3.29 -8.39
N THR A 325 -23.73 -3.80 -9.58
CA THR A 325 -24.92 -3.44 -10.34
C THR A 325 -25.95 -4.59 -10.32
N LYS A 326 -27.12 -4.41 -10.91
CA LYS A 326 -28.15 -5.48 -11.04
C LYS A 326 -27.69 -6.58 -11.99
N LYS A 327 -26.91 -6.23 -13.02
CA LYS A 327 -26.53 -7.13 -14.12
C LYS A 327 -25.09 -7.63 -14.03
N GLY A 328 -24.29 -7.08 -13.10
CA GLY A 328 -22.88 -7.46 -13.02
C GLY A 328 -22.08 -6.63 -12.04
N GLU A 329 -20.85 -6.40 -12.35
CA GLU A 329 -19.88 -5.72 -11.53
C GLU A 329 -19.19 -4.59 -12.30
N ILE A 330 -18.80 -3.53 -11.62
CA ILE A 330 -17.83 -2.54 -12.07
C ILE A 330 -16.54 -2.81 -11.29
N ASP A 331 -15.43 -2.99 -11.99
CA ASP A 331 -14.17 -3.37 -11.35
C ASP A 331 -13.78 -2.38 -10.26
N PHE A 332 -13.85 -1.07 -10.55
CA PHE A 332 -13.58 -0.06 -9.53
C PHE A 332 -14.54 1.13 -9.57
N ILE A 333 -14.94 1.55 -8.37
CA ILE A 333 -15.50 2.87 -8.10
C ILE A 333 -14.44 3.64 -7.32
N ALA A 334 -13.82 4.61 -7.95
CA ALA A 334 -12.76 5.44 -7.37
C ALA A 334 -13.30 6.81 -6.97
N VAL A 335 -13.24 7.14 -5.68
CA VAL A 335 -13.81 8.38 -5.12
C VAL A 335 -12.70 9.25 -4.54
N LYS A 336 -12.60 10.51 -5.00
CA LYS A 336 -11.67 11.52 -4.48
C LYS A 336 -12.31 12.91 -4.54
N ARG A 337 -12.29 13.66 -3.42
CA ARG A 337 -12.82 15.04 -3.34
C ARG A 337 -14.21 15.19 -3.97
N ASN A 338 -15.15 14.31 -3.63
CA ASN A 338 -16.54 14.28 -4.14
C ASN A 338 -16.69 14.01 -5.65
N LYS A 339 -15.62 13.60 -6.33
CA LYS A 339 -15.68 13.10 -7.71
C LYS A 339 -15.67 11.58 -7.70
N THR A 340 -16.54 10.98 -8.46
CA THR A 340 -16.65 9.53 -8.60
C THR A 340 -16.28 9.14 -10.03
N LYS A 341 -15.41 8.15 -10.15
CA LYS A 341 -15.01 7.54 -11.41
C LYS A 341 -15.37 6.06 -11.38
N TYR A 342 -16.00 5.58 -12.42
CA TYR A 342 -16.33 4.17 -12.64
C TYR A 342 -15.36 3.60 -13.66
N ILE A 343 -14.70 2.51 -13.33
CA ILE A 343 -13.58 2.00 -14.12
C ILE A 343 -13.75 0.51 -14.36
N GLN A 344 -13.66 0.10 -15.63
CA GLN A 344 -13.45 -1.28 -16.06
C GLN A 344 -12.01 -1.45 -16.54
N VAL A 345 -11.43 -2.60 -16.24
CA VAL A 345 -10.05 -2.94 -16.62
C VAL A 345 -10.06 -4.18 -17.50
N CYS A 346 -9.58 -4.06 -18.70
CA CYS A 346 -9.50 -5.16 -19.65
C CYS A 346 -8.08 -5.28 -20.22
N TYR A 347 -7.57 -6.51 -20.35
CA TYR A 347 -6.25 -6.70 -20.93
C TYR A 347 -6.20 -6.21 -22.38
N LYS A 348 -7.17 -6.68 -23.21
CA LYS A 348 -7.35 -6.25 -24.61
C LYS A 348 -8.81 -6.23 -24.99
N LEU A 349 -9.20 -5.29 -25.82
CA LEU A 349 -10.51 -5.13 -26.44
C LEU A 349 -10.53 -5.80 -27.84
N ASP A 350 -10.18 -7.09 -27.89
CA ASP A 350 -9.89 -7.85 -29.11
C ASP A 350 -11.12 -8.38 -29.83
N SER A 351 -12.28 -8.35 -29.19
CA SER A 351 -13.54 -8.83 -29.79
C SER A 351 -14.71 -7.88 -29.57
N LYS A 352 -15.70 -7.93 -30.46
CA LYS A 352 -16.95 -7.15 -30.29
C LYS A 352 -17.69 -7.50 -29.00
N ASP A 353 -17.62 -8.76 -28.57
CA ASP A 353 -18.28 -9.22 -27.37
C ASP A 353 -17.57 -8.68 -26.12
N THR A 354 -16.23 -8.66 -26.10
CA THR A 354 -15.45 -8.04 -25.04
C THR A 354 -15.78 -6.54 -24.93
N ILE A 355 -15.74 -5.81 -26.06
CA ILE A 355 -16.09 -4.37 -26.09
C ILE A 355 -17.51 -4.16 -25.55
N LYS A 356 -18.50 -4.94 -26.02
CA LYS A 356 -19.89 -4.83 -25.57
C LYS A 356 -20.03 -5.13 -24.06
N ARG A 357 -19.28 -6.07 -23.53
CA ARG A 357 -19.29 -6.41 -22.11
C ARG A 357 -18.71 -5.29 -21.27
N GLU A 358 -17.50 -4.80 -21.58
CA GLU A 358 -16.81 -3.80 -20.79
C GLU A 358 -17.53 -2.44 -20.81
N PHE A 359 -17.92 -1.97 -22.00
CA PHE A 359 -18.67 -0.72 -22.12
C PHE A 359 -20.10 -0.84 -21.62
N GLY A 360 -20.72 -2.00 -21.79
CA GLY A 360 -22.08 -2.29 -21.33
C GLY A 360 -22.23 -2.36 -19.80
N ALA A 361 -21.14 -2.57 -19.05
CA ALA A 361 -21.14 -2.56 -17.60
C ALA A 361 -21.64 -1.24 -17.02
N PHE A 362 -21.48 -0.14 -17.74
CA PHE A 362 -21.90 1.20 -17.32
C PHE A 362 -23.35 1.58 -17.64
N ASN A 363 -24.14 0.71 -18.29
CA ASN A 363 -25.50 1.04 -18.73
C ASN A 363 -26.44 1.45 -17.59
N GLU A 364 -26.16 1.00 -16.38
CA GLU A 364 -26.96 1.32 -15.18
C GLU A 364 -26.38 2.51 -14.40
N ILE A 365 -25.29 3.12 -14.87
CA ILE A 365 -24.62 4.24 -14.22
C ILE A 365 -25.02 5.54 -14.91
N HIS A 366 -25.62 6.46 -14.16
CA HIS A 366 -26.15 7.72 -14.70
C HIS A 366 -25.35 8.95 -14.29
N ASP A 367 -24.42 8.81 -13.36
CA ASP A 367 -23.56 9.87 -12.82
C ASP A 367 -22.07 9.49 -12.93
N GLY A 368 -21.20 10.47 -12.66
CA GLY A 368 -19.74 10.27 -12.62
C GLY A 368 -19.09 10.00 -13.98
N ASP A 369 -17.78 10.01 -13.97
CA ASP A 369 -16.96 9.73 -15.15
C ASP A 369 -16.76 8.20 -15.32
N LYS A 370 -16.83 7.72 -16.56
CA LYS A 370 -16.74 6.29 -16.89
C LYS A 370 -15.54 6.02 -17.77
N TYR A 371 -14.76 5.02 -17.40
CA TYR A 371 -13.52 4.68 -18.07
C TYR A 371 -13.39 3.18 -18.32
N VAL A 372 -12.92 2.82 -19.50
CA VAL A 372 -12.36 1.50 -19.81
C VAL A 372 -10.85 1.67 -19.96
N ILE A 373 -10.07 0.94 -19.20
CA ILE A 373 -8.61 0.96 -19.23
C ILE A 373 -8.12 -0.34 -19.85
N SER A 374 -7.31 -0.27 -20.91
CA SER A 374 -6.72 -1.46 -21.54
C SER A 374 -5.32 -1.21 -22.10
N LEU A 375 -4.67 -2.26 -22.62
CA LEU A 375 -3.39 -2.17 -23.33
C LEU A 375 -3.55 -1.67 -24.79
N ASP A 376 -4.78 -1.54 -25.29
CA ASP A 376 -5.00 -1.15 -26.67
C ASP A 376 -4.57 0.32 -26.91
N THR A 377 -3.89 0.53 -28.02
CA THR A 377 -3.51 1.87 -28.48
C THR A 377 -4.61 2.55 -29.33
N LYS A 378 -5.53 1.75 -29.89
CA LYS A 378 -6.69 2.25 -30.59
C LYS A 378 -7.68 2.83 -29.59
N ASP A 379 -8.16 4.04 -29.85
CA ASP A 379 -9.23 4.65 -29.05
C ASP A 379 -10.59 4.00 -29.38
N TYR A 380 -11.25 3.49 -28.34
CA TYR A 380 -12.60 2.92 -28.38
C TYR A 380 -13.62 3.80 -27.64
N SER A 381 -13.27 5.03 -27.30
CA SER A 381 -14.16 5.95 -26.60
C SER A 381 -15.52 6.13 -27.28
N THR A 382 -16.54 6.27 -26.49
CA THR A 382 -17.91 6.64 -26.91
C THR A 382 -18.27 8.01 -26.34
N GLU A 383 -19.46 8.52 -26.62
CA GLU A 383 -19.93 9.78 -26.04
C GLU A 383 -20.01 9.76 -24.51
N SER A 384 -20.26 8.57 -23.92
CA SER A 384 -20.50 8.43 -22.47
C SER A 384 -19.40 7.70 -21.70
N VAL A 385 -18.50 6.99 -22.38
CA VAL A 385 -17.43 6.19 -21.75
C VAL A 385 -16.12 6.47 -22.46
N LYS A 386 -15.11 6.87 -21.71
CA LYS A 386 -13.76 7.10 -22.23
C LYS A 386 -12.95 5.81 -22.19
N HIS A 387 -12.24 5.52 -23.27
CA HIS A 387 -11.18 4.52 -23.28
C HIS A 387 -9.83 5.21 -23.03
N ILE A 388 -9.01 4.59 -22.16
CA ILE A 388 -7.66 5.10 -21.84
C ILE A 388 -6.67 3.94 -21.97
N ASN A 389 -5.58 4.18 -22.70
CA ASN A 389 -4.46 3.24 -22.67
C ASN A 389 -3.85 3.16 -21.26
N ILE A 390 -3.44 1.96 -20.84
CA ILE A 390 -2.91 1.72 -19.50
C ILE A 390 -1.69 2.60 -19.19
N PHE A 391 -0.81 2.86 -20.18
CA PHE A 391 0.39 3.67 -19.93
C PHE A 391 0.03 5.14 -19.73
N ASP A 392 -0.94 5.68 -20.48
CA ASP A 392 -1.47 7.03 -20.26
C ASP A 392 -2.06 7.17 -18.84
N PHE A 393 -2.79 6.14 -18.39
CA PHE A 393 -3.33 6.10 -17.03
C PHE A 393 -2.22 6.08 -15.97
N LEU A 394 -1.21 5.20 -16.13
CA LEU A 394 -0.15 5.00 -15.13
C LEU A 394 0.84 6.17 -15.06
N MET A 395 1.05 6.88 -16.17
CA MET A 395 1.96 8.03 -16.25
C MET A 395 1.30 9.34 -15.81
N ASN A 396 -0.03 9.39 -15.74
CA ASN A 396 -0.78 10.59 -15.36
C ASN A 396 -1.04 10.62 -13.84
N ASP A 397 -0.48 11.59 -13.13
CA ASP A 397 -0.70 11.77 -11.69
C ASP A 397 -2.07 12.39 -11.35
N ASP A 398 -2.70 13.07 -12.32
CA ASP A 398 -3.95 13.83 -12.16
C ASP A 398 -5.20 13.09 -12.69
N PHE A 399 -5.13 11.77 -12.83
CA PHE A 399 -6.25 10.95 -13.29
C PHE A 399 -7.53 11.21 -12.51
#